data_32c1f3028270f22e1a1658eeca757fe9
#
_entry.id   32c1f3028270f22e1a1658eeca757fe9
#
_cell.length_a   1.000
_cell.length_b   1.000
_cell.length_c   1.000
_cell.angle_alpha   90.00
_cell.angle_beta   90.00
_cell.angle_gamma   90.00
#
_symmetry.space_group_name_H-M   'P 1'
#
loop_
_entity.id
_entity.type
_entity.pdbx_description
1 polymer ?
#
loop_
_entity_poly.entity_id
_entity_poly.type
_entity_poly.pdbx_seq_one_letter_code
_entity_poly.pdbx_strand_id
1 'polypeptide(L)'
;KKYKTINITYKVVGSDKIKEFKPNDPLYLMEESTTAGYKNKAVMNLRTNDNHPNEGKIEFKVIDPITKKEKIENVTFRFSSIKSEIFVEERDQTSDFMTHLKRNTGISFVRAGREIDFGTFDFFDLSIATERFWGCEILFEPILDEVFGVSNNKQGVKNMNALNAYQKKE
;
A
#
# COMPACT_ATOMS: atom_id res chain seq x y z
N LYS A 1 -17.52 10.15 5.59
CA LYS A 1 -17.17 11.46 4.99
C LYS A 1 -16.86 11.23 3.52
N LYS A 2 -17.64 11.84 2.63
CA LYS A 2 -17.39 11.79 1.19
C LYS A 2 -16.15 12.67 0.92
N TYR A 3 -15.05 12.09 0.53
CA TYR A 3 -13.86 12.86 0.12
C TYR A 3 -14.22 13.65 -1.14
N LYS A 4 -13.95 14.95 -1.14
CA LYS A 4 -14.07 15.74 -2.37
C LYS A 4 -12.95 15.30 -3.31
N THR A 5 -13.31 14.83 -4.49
CA THR A 5 -12.35 14.54 -5.55
C THR A 5 -11.78 15.87 -6.06
N ILE A 6 -10.47 16.01 -6.03
CA ILE A 6 -9.77 17.17 -6.59
C ILE A 6 -9.26 16.76 -7.96
N ASN A 7 -9.69 17.45 -9.00
CA ASN A 7 -9.12 17.27 -10.34
C ASN A 7 -7.90 18.18 -10.47
N ILE A 8 -6.75 17.58 -10.71
CA ILE A 8 -5.50 18.29 -10.93
C ILE A 8 -5.15 18.16 -12.41
N THR A 9 -5.03 19.31 -13.09
CA THR A 9 -4.56 19.34 -14.46
C THR A 9 -3.23 20.11 -14.56
N TYR A 10 -2.42 19.76 -15.55
CA TYR A 10 -1.18 20.47 -15.82
C TYR A 10 -0.99 20.68 -17.32
N LYS A 11 -0.23 21.74 -17.64
CA LYS A 11 0.16 22.07 -19.00
C LYS A 11 1.69 22.18 -19.07
N VAL A 12 2.29 21.49 -20.02
CA VAL A 12 3.72 21.64 -20.28
C VAL A 12 3.95 22.94 -21.05
N VAL A 13 4.94 23.72 -20.63
CA VAL A 13 5.30 24.98 -21.33
C VAL A 13 5.67 24.66 -22.78
N GLY A 14 5.07 25.39 -23.72
CA GLY A 14 5.24 25.14 -25.15
C GLY A 14 4.28 24.11 -25.77
N SER A 15 3.35 23.56 -25.00
CA SER A 15 2.29 22.65 -25.48
C SER A 15 0.91 23.23 -25.19
N ASP A 16 -0.02 23.10 -26.13
CA ASP A 16 -1.42 23.49 -25.89
C ASP A 16 -2.26 22.37 -25.26
N LYS A 17 -1.68 21.19 -25.05
CA LYS A 17 -2.38 20.06 -24.47
C LYS A 17 -2.42 20.16 -22.94
N ILE A 18 -3.63 20.19 -22.40
CA ILE A 18 -3.88 20.03 -20.96
C ILE A 18 -3.93 18.53 -20.67
N LYS A 19 -3.20 18.09 -19.64
CA LYS A 19 -3.20 16.73 -19.16
C LYS A 19 -3.82 16.69 -17.76
N GLU A 20 -4.58 15.66 -17.47
CA GLU A 20 -5.13 15.39 -16.15
C GLU A 20 -4.15 14.52 -15.35
N PHE A 21 -3.99 14.88 -14.08
CA PHE A 21 -3.20 14.09 -13.15
C PHE A 21 -4.09 12.98 -12.59
N LYS A 22 -3.74 11.72 -12.85
CA LYS A 22 -4.47 10.57 -12.31
C LYS A 22 -3.93 10.20 -10.93
N PRO A 23 -4.79 9.68 -10.01
CA PRO A 23 -4.36 9.26 -8.70
C PRO A 23 -3.35 8.11 -8.78
N ASN A 24 -2.46 8.05 -7.80
CA ASN A 24 -1.60 6.88 -7.62
C ASN A 24 -2.44 5.67 -7.20
N ASP A 25 -2.09 4.49 -7.72
CA ASP A 25 -2.76 3.22 -7.46
C ASP A 25 -1.74 2.18 -7.00
N PRO A 26 -1.27 2.27 -5.75
CA PRO A 26 -0.18 1.44 -5.25
C PRO A 26 -0.55 -0.05 -5.17
N LEU A 27 -1.83 -0.37 -5.12
CA LEU A 27 -2.33 -1.75 -5.09
C LEU A 27 -2.78 -2.27 -6.47
N TYR A 28 -2.66 -1.46 -7.53
CA TYR A 28 -3.05 -1.80 -8.91
C TYR A 28 -4.47 -2.33 -9.07
N LEU A 29 -5.40 -1.73 -8.35
CA LEU A 29 -6.82 -2.12 -8.34
C LEU A 29 -7.69 -1.29 -9.29
N MET A 30 -7.19 -0.15 -9.78
CA MET A 30 -7.94 0.77 -10.66
C MET A 30 -7.69 0.45 -12.13
N GLU A 31 -8.74 0.58 -12.96
CA GLU A 31 -8.65 0.28 -14.39
C GLU A 31 -7.87 1.35 -15.18
N GLU A 32 -7.91 2.59 -14.75
CA GLU A 32 -7.31 3.73 -15.48
C GLU A 32 -6.17 4.40 -14.70
N SER A 33 -5.38 3.66 -13.95
CA SER A 33 -4.27 4.25 -13.22
C SER A 33 -3.11 4.59 -14.16
N THR A 34 -2.41 5.72 -13.87
CA THR A 34 -1.23 6.13 -14.65
C THR A 34 -0.04 5.24 -14.42
N THR A 35 0.01 4.56 -13.29
CA THR A 35 1.15 3.76 -12.84
C THR A 35 1.09 2.31 -13.28
N ALA A 36 -0.11 1.79 -13.55
CA ALA A 36 -0.29 0.38 -13.88
C ALA A 36 -1.35 0.12 -14.95
N GLY A 37 -1.77 1.11 -15.71
CA GLY A 37 -2.84 1.00 -16.70
C GLY A 37 -2.61 -0.05 -17.79
N TYR A 38 -2.52 -1.31 -17.39
CA TYR A 38 -2.36 -2.44 -18.30
C TYR A 38 -3.67 -2.64 -19.07
N LYS A 39 -3.63 -2.33 -20.36
CA LYS A 39 -4.80 -2.46 -21.26
C LYS A 39 -6.08 -1.88 -20.65
N ASN A 40 -5.97 -0.79 -19.88
CA ASN A 40 -7.07 -0.14 -19.16
C ASN A 40 -7.86 -1.08 -18.23
N LYS A 41 -7.18 -2.03 -17.60
CA LYS A 41 -7.78 -2.96 -16.63
C LYS A 41 -7.05 -2.92 -15.31
N ALA A 42 -7.77 -3.13 -14.21
CA ALA A 42 -7.15 -3.45 -12.94
C ALA A 42 -6.34 -4.75 -13.07
N VAL A 43 -5.07 -4.73 -12.65
CA VAL A 43 -4.16 -5.88 -12.86
C VAL A 43 -4.06 -6.78 -11.63
N MET A 44 -4.51 -6.30 -10.46
CA MET A 44 -4.52 -7.08 -9.24
C MET A 44 -5.93 -7.28 -8.69
N ASN A 45 -6.13 -8.33 -7.92
CA ASN A 45 -7.33 -8.58 -7.13
C ASN A 45 -7.09 -8.14 -5.69
N LEU A 46 -8.06 -7.46 -5.10
CA LEU A 46 -8.07 -7.25 -3.66
C LEU A 46 -8.30 -8.61 -2.97
N ARG A 47 -7.42 -8.95 -2.04
CA ARG A 47 -7.55 -10.13 -1.20
C ARG A 47 -8.34 -9.75 0.05
N THR A 48 -9.64 -9.95 0.00
CA THR A 48 -10.54 -9.87 1.15
C THR A 48 -11.11 -11.25 1.43
N ASN A 49 -11.42 -11.52 2.67
CA ASN A 49 -12.18 -12.70 3.01
C ASN A 49 -13.64 -12.29 3.21
N ASP A 50 -14.50 -12.62 2.26
CA ASP A 50 -15.92 -12.26 2.29
C ASP A 50 -16.67 -12.85 3.48
N ASN A 51 -16.16 -13.94 4.08
CA ASN A 51 -16.72 -14.58 5.26
C ASN A 51 -16.32 -13.91 6.58
N HIS A 52 -15.32 -13.01 6.54
CA HIS A 52 -14.79 -12.29 7.71
C HIS A 52 -14.66 -10.80 7.40
N PRO A 53 -15.74 -10.02 7.49
CA PRO A 53 -15.75 -8.59 7.11
C PRO A 53 -14.84 -7.71 7.96
N ASN A 54 -14.35 -8.21 9.10
CA ASN A 54 -13.35 -7.54 9.94
C ASN A 54 -11.91 -8.02 9.65
N GLU A 55 -11.73 -8.96 8.76
CA GLU A 55 -10.41 -9.39 8.32
C GLU A 55 -9.67 -8.21 7.68
N GLY A 56 -8.40 -8.07 8.02
CA GLY A 56 -7.62 -6.89 7.66
C GLY A 56 -7.73 -5.71 8.63
N LYS A 57 -8.38 -5.90 9.80
CA LYS A 57 -8.38 -4.92 10.89
C LYS A 57 -7.81 -5.52 12.16
N ILE A 58 -6.90 -4.79 12.79
CA ILE A 58 -6.34 -5.12 14.09
C ILE A 58 -6.61 -3.96 15.04
N GLU A 59 -7.16 -4.28 16.20
CA GLU A 59 -7.44 -3.31 17.26
C GLU A 59 -6.22 -3.12 18.16
N PHE A 60 -5.88 -1.86 18.39
CA PHE A 60 -4.83 -1.47 19.34
C PHE A 60 -5.44 -0.64 20.47
N LYS A 61 -5.09 -0.99 21.70
CA LYS A 61 -5.39 -0.18 22.86
C LYS A 61 -4.29 0.86 23.03
N VAL A 62 -4.67 2.12 22.99
CA VAL A 62 -3.75 3.25 23.12
C VAL A 62 -4.25 4.23 24.17
N ILE A 63 -3.33 4.97 24.76
CA ILE A 63 -3.69 6.06 25.68
C ILE A 63 -3.72 7.35 24.87
N ASP A 64 -4.88 7.98 24.81
CA ASP A 64 -5.02 9.28 24.16
C ASP A 64 -4.12 10.31 24.87
N PRO A 65 -3.19 10.95 24.17
CA PRO A 65 -2.21 11.85 24.77
C PRO A 65 -2.84 13.10 25.39
N ILE A 66 -4.04 13.49 24.95
CA ILE A 66 -4.76 14.67 25.40
C ILE A 66 -5.65 14.34 26.59
N THR A 67 -6.52 13.34 26.42
CA THR A 67 -7.54 12.99 27.44
C THR A 67 -7.01 12.04 28.51
N LYS A 68 -5.83 11.42 28.29
CA LYS A 68 -5.21 10.39 29.15
C LYS A 68 -6.10 9.16 29.38
N LYS A 69 -7.10 8.96 28.55
CA LYS A 69 -8.00 7.80 28.61
C LYS A 69 -7.58 6.74 27.60
N GLU A 70 -7.89 5.49 27.95
CA GLU A 70 -7.74 4.36 27.02
C GLU A 70 -8.71 4.54 25.85
N LYS A 71 -8.22 4.30 24.65
CA LYS A 71 -8.96 4.33 23.39
C LYS A 71 -8.58 3.12 22.55
N ILE A 72 -9.56 2.57 21.85
CA ILE A 72 -9.32 1.52 20.85
C ILE A 72 -9.18 2.20 19.48
N GLU A 73 -8.09 1.91 18.79
CA GLU A 73 -7.83 2.35 17.43
C GLU A 73 -7.60 1.15 16.51
N ASN A 74 -8.06 1.31 15.27
CA ASN A 74 -7.93 0.26 14.25
C ASN A 74 -6.78 0.55 13.30
N VAL A 75 -5.98 -0.47 13.05
CA VAL A 75 -5.08 -0.56 11.90
C VAL A 75 -5.78 -1.37 10.82
N THR A 76 -5.87 -0.83 9.62
CA THR A 76 -6.48 -1.53 8.49
C THR A 76 -5.39 -2.03 7.54
N PHE A 77 -5.47 -3.30 7.17
CA PHE A 77 -4.61 -3.94 6.18
C PHE A 77 -5.40 -4.18 4.89
N ARG A 78 -4.79 -3.86 3.77
CA ARG A 78 -5.32 -4.18 2.44
C ARG A 78 -4.27 -4.95 1.67
N PHE A 79 -4.64 -6.07 1.11
CA PHE A 79 -3.76 -6.91 0.32
C PHE A 79 -4.28 -7.03 -1.11
N SER A 80 -3.38 -6.97 -2.06
CA SER A 80 -3.66 -7.26 -3.46
C SER A 80 -2.69 -8.29 -4.00
N SER A 81 -3.11 -9.05 -5.00
CA SER A 81 -2.23 -9.97 -5.73
C SER A 81 -2.57 -9.96 -7.20
N ILE A 82 -1.58 -10.23 -8.05
CA ILE A 82 -1.75 -10.27 -9.50
C ILE A 82 -2.87 -11.22 -9.91
N LYS A 83 -3.65 -10.83 -10.90
CA LYS A 83 -4.64 -11.70 -11.53
C LYS A 83 -3.95 -12.80 -12.31
N SER A 84 -4.48 -14.02 -12.21
CA SER A 84 -3.90 -15.19 -12.89
C SER A 84 -3.84 -15.03 -14.40
N GLU A 85 -4.87 -14.42 -15.00
CA GLU A 85 -4.91 -14.16 -16.44
C GLU A 85 -3.80 -13.21 -16.88
N ILE A 86 -3.51 -12.16 -16.09
CA ILE A 86 -2.42 -11.21 -16.40
C ILE A 86 -1.07 -11.91 -16.26
N PHE A 87 -0.91 -12.74 -15.23
CA PHE A 87 0.34 -13.49 -15.03
C PHE A 87 0.61 -14.48 -16.16
N VAL A 88 -0.42 -15.10 -16.72
CA VAL A 88 -0.30 -16.04 -17.86
C VAL A 88 -0.03 -15.29 -19.16
N GLU A 89 -0.67 -14.14 -19.40
CA GLU A 89 -0.44 -13.31 -20.58
C GLU A 89 0.99 -12.76 -20.64
N GLU A 90 1.58 -12.44 -19.49
CA GLU A 90 2.93 -11.84 -19.35
C GLU A 90 3.97 -12.86 -18.87
N ARG A 91 3.96 -14.04 -19.45
CA ARG A 91 4.74 -15.20 -18.98
C ARG A 91 6.24 -14.99 -18.85
N ASP A 92 6.87 -14.23 -19.71
CA ASP A 92 8.32 -14.10 -19.70
C ASP A 92 8.83 -13.22 -18.55
N GLN A 93 7.94 -12.49 -17.84
CA GLN A 93 8.24 -11.63 -16.68
C GLN A 93 9.36 -10.61 -16.93
N THR A 94 9.78 -10.41 -18.17
CA THR A 94 10.85 -9.50 -18.58
C THR A 94 10.29 -8.22 -19.22
N SER A 95 8.97 -8.19 -19.51
CA SER A 95 8.34 -7.00 -20.04
C SER A 95 8.50 -5.80 -19.11
N ASP A 96 8.55 -4.60 -19.65
CA ASP A 96 8.62 -3.36 -18.85
C ASP A 96 7.48 -3.28 -17.84
N PHE A 97 6.31 -3.79 -18.22
CA PHE A 97 5.15 -3.84 -17.36
C PHE A 97 5.35 -4.77 -16.14
N MET A 98 5.81 -6.00 -16.34
CA MET A 98 6.09 -6.95 -15.27
C MET A 98 7.25 -6.48 -14.38
N THR A 99 8.26 -5.85 -14.99
CA THR A 99 9.37 -5.22 -14.26
C THR A 99 8.85 -4.10 -13.36
N HIS A 100 7.90 -3.30 -13.84
CA HIS A 100 7.27 -2.25 -13.06
C HIS A 100 6.46 -2.82 -11.89
N LEU A 101 5.63 -3.83 -12.12
CA LEU A 101 4.87 -4.52 -11.07
C LEU A 101 5.79 -5.12 -9.99
N LYS A 102 6.88 -5.77 -10.41
CA LYS A 102 7.86 -6.35 -9.49
C LYS A 102 8.50 -5.28 -8.58
N ARG A 103 8.86 -4.12 -9.13
CA ARG A 103 9.47 -3.01 -8.37
C ARG A 103 8.52 -2.40 -7.34
N ASN A 104 7.22 -2.50 -7.58
CA ASN A 104 6.18 -1.98 -6.69
C ASN A 104 5.60 -3.05 -5.75
N THR A 105 6.19 -4.24 -5.70
CA THR A 105 5.87 -5.24 -4.69
C THR A 105 6.37 -4.78 -3.33
N GLY A 106 5.47 -4.69 -2.34
CA GLY A 106 5.87 -4.25 -1.01
C GLY A 106 4.71 -3.82 -0.12
N ILE A 107 5.08 -3.29 1.02
CA ILE A 107 4.18 -2.78 2.06
C ILE A 107 4.25 -1.26 2.04
N SER A 108 3.09 -0.61 1.89
CA SER A 108 2.89 0.83 1.98
C SER A 108 2.32 1.19 3.36
N PHE A 109 3.00 2.05 4.09
CA PHE A 109 2.51 2.58 5.36
C PHE A 109 1.80 3.91 5.14
N VAL A 110 0.48 3.91 5.32
CA VAL A 110 -0.40 5.06 5.07
C VAL A 110 -0.91 5.63 6.40
N ARG A 111 -0.34 6.75 6.79
CA ARG A 111 -0.68 7.48 8.01
C ARG A 111 -1.60 8.65 7.69
N ALA A 112 -2.79 8.66 8.28
CA ALA A 112 -3.80 9.71 8.05
C ALA A 112 -4.03 10.01 6.56
N GLY A 113 -4.05 8.96 5.71
CA GLY A 113 -4.26 9.08 4.26
C GLY A 113 -3.04 9.50 3.45
N ARG A 114 -1.84 9.57 4.05
CA ARG A 114 -0.58 9.84 3.37
C ARG A 114 0.39 8.69 3.53
N GLU A 115 0.94 8.18 2.44
CA GLU A 115 2.07 7.25 2.48
C GLU A 115 3.29 7.92 3.11
N ILE A 116 3.90 7.27 4.09
CA ILE A 116 5.07 7.75 4.82
C ILE A 116 6.27 6.83 4.67
N ASP A 117 6.03 5.57 4.26
CA ASP A 117 7.09 4.60 4.03
C ASP A 117 6.62 3.51 3.06
N PHE A 118 7.57 2.92 2.32
CA PHE A 118 7.31 1.82 1.40
C PHE A 118 8.54 0.92 1.28
N GLY A 119 8.32 -0.39 1.31
CA GLY A 119 9.41 -1.35 1.13
C GLY A 119 8.99 -2.79 1.43
N THR A 120 9.95 -3.70 1.38
CA THR A 120 9.77 -5.10 1.80
C THR A 120 10.04 -5.32 3.27
N PHE A 121 10.75 -4.39 3.94
CA PHE A 121 11.12 -4.41 5.36
C PHE A 121 11.76 -5.72 5.82
N ASP A 122 12.53 -6.35 4.93
CA ASP A 122 13.19 -7.65 5.11
C ASP A 122 12.25 -8.85 5.36
N PHE A 123 10.94 -8.67 5.17
CA PHE A 123 9.98 -9.78 5.25
C PHE A 123 9.96 -10.65 3.98
N PHE A 124 10.36 -10.08 2.85
CA PHE A 124 10.23 -10.72 1.54
C PHE A 124 11.50 -10.54 0.73
N ASP A 125 11.91 -11.62 0.07
CA ASP A 125 13.02 -11.62 -0.89
C ASP A 125 12.47 -11.60 -2.32
N LEU A 126 12.53 -10.44 -2.97
CA LEU A 126 12.06 -10.28 -4.34
C LEU A 126 12.92 -11.01 -5.40
N SER A 127 14.01 -11.67 -5.00
CA SER A 127 14.73 -12.62 -5.87
C SER A 127 13.90 -13.90 -6.07
N ILE A 128 13.09 -14.27 -5.08
CA ILE A 128 12.22 -15.44 -5.09
C ILE A 128 10.95 -15.13 -5.87
N ALA A 129 10.63 -15.94 -6.89
CA ALA A 129 9.52 -15.66 -7.79
C ALA A 129 8.14 -15.66 -7.09
N THR A 130 7.95 -16.50 -6.07
CA THR A 130 6.69 -16.61 -5.31
C THR A 130 6.46 -15.43 -4.37
N GLU A 131 7.48 -14.62 -4.10
CA GLU A 131 7.41 -13.46 -3.22
C GLU A 131 7.21 -12.14 -3.97
N ARG A 132 6.75 -12.20 -5.21
CA ARG A 132 6.54 -11.05 -6.10
C ARG A 132 5.06 -10.83 -6.42
N PHE A 133 4.78 -9.67 -7.05
CA PHE A 133 3.48 -9.36 -7.67
C PHE A 133 2.31 -9.33 -6.68
N TRP A 134 2.53 -8.76 -5.53
CA TRP A 134 1.53 -8.44 -4.53
C TRP A 134 1.74 -7.02 -3.99
N GLY A 135 0.74 -6.48 -3.34
CA GLY A 135 0.81 -5.20 -2.65
C GLY A 135 0.11 -5.28 -1.30
N CYS A 136 0.57 -4.49 -0.35
CA CYS A 136 -0.06 -4.32 0.95
C CYS A 136 -0.10 -2.84 1.32
N GLU A 137 -1.24 -2.37 1.82
CA GLU A 137 -1.35 -1.10 2.53
C GLU A 137 -1.65 -1.34 4.00
N ILE A 138 -0.94 -0.64 4.88
CA ILE A 138 -1.19 -0.58 6.32
C ILE A 138 -1.65 0.84 6.64
N LEU A 139 -2.95 1.00 6.92
CA LEU A 139 -3.56 2.30 7.17
C LEU A 139 -3.75 2.49 8.66
N PHE A 140 -3.28 3.62 9.19
CA PHE A 140 -3.40 3.95 10.61
C PHE A 140 -3.46 5.47 10.87
N GLU A 141 -3.94 5.81 12.06
CA GLU A 141 -4.07 7.20 12.51
C GLU A 141 -2.86 7.64 13.34
N PRO A 142 -2.59 8.97 13.44
CA PRO A 142 -1.44 9.53 14.15
C PRO A 142 -1.28 9.11 15.61
N ILE A 143 -2.33 8.71 16.27
CA ILE A 143 -2.30 8.24 17.66
C ILE A 143 -1.49 6.94 17.79
N LEU A 144 -1.27 6.22 16.70
CA LEU A 144 -0.48 4.99 16.62
C LEU A 144 1.00 5.24 16.24
N ASP A 145 1.43 6.49 16.15
CA ASP A 145 2.82 6.83 15.76
C ASP A 145 3.86 6.12 16.63
N GLU A 146 3.63 6.01 17.93
CA GLU A 146 4.53 5.31 18.85
C GLU A 146 4.58 3.80 18.60
N VAL A 147 3.44 3.19 18.26
CA VAL A 147 3.34 1.75 17.96
C VAL A 147 4.19 1.40 16.75
N PHE A 148 4.10 2.21 15.69
CA PHE A 148 4.87 2.01 14.45
C PHE A 148 6.26 2.62 14.49
N GLY A 149 6.63 3.32 15.56
CA GLY A 149 7.92 4.02 15.66
C GLY A 149 8.09 5.07 14.59
N VAL A 150 7.03 5.81 14.29
CA VAL A 150 7.06 6.86 13.28
C VAL A 150 8.06 7.93 13.69
N SER A 151 9.00 8.24 12.78
CA SER A 151 10.04 9.24 13.02
C SER A 151 9.45 10.67 13.17
N ASN A 152 10.17 11.56 13.86
CA ASN A 152 9.73 12.93 14.10
C ASN A 152 9.42 13.72 12.81
N ASN A 153 10.14 13.42 11.73
CA ASN A 153 9.90 13.99 10.41
C ASN A 153 8.72 13.32 9.67
N LYS A 154 8.11 12.27 10.27
CA LYS A 154 6.97 11.50 9.71
C LYS A 154 7.26 10.91 8.32
N GLN A 155 8.48 10.44 8.12
CA GLN A 155 8.98 9.88 6.86
C GLN A 155 9.54 8.47 7.03
N GLY A 156 8.93 7.65 7.86
CA GLY A 156 9.32 6.25 8.02
C GLY A 156 8.82 5.60 9.29
N VAL A 157 8.79 4.29 9.29
CA VAL A 157 8.43 3.41 10.41
C VAL A 157 9.66 2.63 10.86
N LYS A 158 9.92 2.57 12.18
CA LYS A 158 11.13 1.92 12.73
C LYS A 158 10.85 0.60 13.41
N ASN A 159 9.63 0.38 13.89
CA ASN A 159 9.31 -0.79 14.72
C ASN A 159 8.97 -2.05 13.92
N MET A 160 9.04 -2.02 12.59
CA MET A 160 8.75 -3.19 11.75
C MET A 160 9.74 -4.34 11.97
N ASN A 161 11.00 -4.03 12.28
CA ASN A 161 12.01 -5.06 12.61
C ASN A 161 11.73 -5.78 13.95
N ALA A 162 10.92 -5.21 14.82
CA ALA A 162 10.55 -5.84 16.08
C ALA A 162 9.62 -7.06 15.90
N LEU A 163 8.84 -7.11 14.84
CA LEU A 163 8.01 -8.28 14.51
C LEU A 163 8.88 -9.51 14.17
N ASN A 164 10.04 -9.31 13.54
CA ASN A 164 11.02 -10.37 13.30
C ASN A 164 11.67 -10.93 14.57
N ALA A 165 11.71 -10.15 15.65
CA ALA A 165 12.26 -10.61 16.91
C ALA A 165 11.35 -11.63 17.63
N TYR A 166 10.04 -11.59 17.35
CA TYR A 166 9.08 -12.56 17.88
C TYR A 166 9.12 -13.90 17.14
N GLN A 167 9.35 -13.89 15.83
CA GLN A 167 9.41 -15.13 15.01
C GLN A 167 10.72 -15.92 15.21
N LYS A 168 11.76 -15.30 15.74
CA LYS A 168 13.05 -15.99 16.01
C LYS A 168 13.12 -16.66 17.39
N LYS A 169 12.03 -16.66 18.18
CA LYS A 169 11.98 -17.26 19.52
C LYS A 169 11.18 -18.56 19.59
N GLU A 170 10.72 -19.09 18.48
CA GLU A 170 10.27 -20.47 18.30
C GLU A 170 11.37 -21.27 17.58
#